data_da950e17b70c1fbbd3fb7752162b92d4
#
_entry.id   da950e17b70c1fbbd3fb7752162b92d4
#
_cell.length_a   1.000
_cell.length_b   1.000
_cell.length_c   1.000
_cell.angle_alpha   90.00
_cell.angle_beta   90.00
_cell.angle_gamma   90.00
#
_symmetry.space_group_name_H-M   'P 1'
#
loop_
_entity.id
_entity.type
_entity.pdbx_description
1 polymer ?
#
loop_
_entity_poly.entity_id
_entity_poly.type
_entity_poly.pdbx_seq_one_letter_code
_entity_poly.pdbx_strand_id
1 'polypeptide(L)'
;MPVTKQKLIRHYALDRCLRNQTRRYYIEDLLAECNKALEAKDCPPISLRTIKNDINEFETLYNTIIAHNPDSHGRVYYRYENPQFSLQKSLLSDDEVAKLKDTLLMLSPSRVFRNLSG
;
A
#
# COMPACT_ATOMS: atom_id res chain seq x y z
N MET A 1 -8.09 -7.44 -10.59
CA MET A 1 -7.30 -6.69 -11.56
C MET A 1 -5.85 -6.64 -11.13
N PRO A 2 -4.91 -6.94 -12.01
CA PRO A 2 -3.51 -6.90 -11.63
C PRO A 2 -3.04 -5.47 -11.37
N VAL A 3 -2.15 -5.33 -10.41
CA VAL A 3 -1.57 -4.05 -10.05
C VAL A 3 -0.29 -3.90 -10.86
N THR A 4 -0.17 -2.80 -11.60
CA THR A 4 1.03 -2.53 -12.38
C THR A 4 2.21 -2.21 -11.47
N LYS A 5 3.42 -2.33 -12.02
CA LYS A 5 4.62 -1.99 -11.26
C LYS A 5 4.57 -0.55 -10.75
N GLN A 6 4.15 0.37 -11.61
CA GLN A 6 4.08 1.79 -11.23
C GLN A 6 3.05 2.01 -10.12
N LYS A 7 1.90 1.37 -10.24
CA LYS A 7 0.86 1.47 -9.22
C LYS A 7 1.34 0.90 -7.89
N LEU A 8 2.08 -0.20 -7.94
CA LEU A 8 2.62 -0.81 -6.73
C LEU A 8 3.63 0.11 -6.04
N ILE A 9 4.46 0.78 -6.82
CA ILE A 9 5.42 1.76 -6.29
C ILE A 9 4.67 2.85 -5.52
N ARG A 10 3.58 3.37 -6.11
CA ARG A 10 2.77 4.38 -5.45
C ARG A 10 2.10 3.87 -4.19
N HIS A 11 1.60 2.63 -4.23
CA HIS A 11 0.93 2.04 -3.07
C HIS A 11 1.89 1.88 -1.89
N TYR A 12 3.12 1.46 -2.15
CA TYR A 12 4.11 1.35 -1.08
C TYR A 12 4.50 2.73 -0.54
N ALA A 13 4.56 3.73 -1.40
CA ALA A 13 4.83 5.10 -0.95
C ALA A 13 3.70 5.62 -0.08
N LEU A 14 2.45 5.37 -0.49
CA LEU A 14 1.28 5.74 0.31
C LEU A 14 1.29 5.05 1.66
N ASP A 15 1.60 3.76 1.68
CA ASP A 15 1.67 2.99 2.92
C ASP A 15 2.66 3.61 3.90
N ARG A 16 3.83 3.98 3.41
CA ARG A 16 4.87 4.61 4.23
C ARG A 16 4.35 5.88 4.89
N CYS A 17 3.61 6.69 4.13
CA CYS A 17 3.07 7.93 4.63
C CYS A 17 1.93 7.71 5.60
N LEU A 18 1.00 6.83 5.23
CA LEU A 18 -0.21 6.62 6.01
C LEU A 18 0.05 5.91 7.34
N ARG A 19 1.14 5.16 7.43
CA ARG A 19 1.55 4.52 8.69
C ARG A 19 2.17 5.50 9.66
N ASN A 20 2.68 6.62 9.17
CA ASN A 20 3.44 7.57 9.99
C ASN A 20 2.48 8.37 10.88
N GLN A 21 2.53 8.10 12.19
CA GLN A 21 1.66 8.74 13.15
C GLN A 21 2.21 10.07 13.66
N THR A 22 3.45 10.38 13.32
CA THR A 22 4.12 11.58 13.83
C THR A 22 4.07 12.75 12.86
N ARG A 23 3.72 12.52 11.60
CA ARG A 23 3.65 13.55 10.59
C ARG A 23 2.28 13.54 9.92
N ARG A 24 1.76 14.73 9.63
CA ARG A 24 0.51 14.88 8.90
C ARG A 24 0.82 14.98 7.41
N TYR A 25 0.20 14.11 6.63
CA TYR A 25 0.37 14.11 5.17
C TYR A 25 -0.91 14.60 4.52
N TYR A 26 -0.81 15.74 3.85
CA TYR A 26 -1.90 16.29 3.07
C TYR A 26 -1.84 15.71 1.66
N ILE A 27 -2.85 15.97 0.85
CA ILE A 27 -2.90 15.37 -0.49
C ILE A 27 -1.67 15.72 -1.32
N GLU A 28 -1.19 16.96 -1.19
CA GLU A 28 0.01 17.39 -1.92
C GLU A 28 1.26 16.65 -1.43
N ASP A 29 1.31 16.37 -0.14
CA ASP A 29 2.45 15.62 0.43
C ASP A 29 2.46 14.19 -0.09
N LEU A 30 1.28 13.57 -0.16
CA LEU A 30 1.16 12.20 -0.68
C LEU A 30 1.56 12.17 -2.15
N LEU A 31 1.13 13.17 -2.91
CA LEU A 31 1.50 13.28 -4.32
C LEU A 31 3.01 13.41 -4.47
N ALA A 32 3.63 14.27 -3.66
CA ALA A 32 5.07 14.50 -3.72
C ALA A 32 5.85 13.23 -3.39
N GLU A 33 5.44 12.51 -2.37
CA GLU A 33 6.12 11.28 -1.97
C GLU A 33 5.97 10.18 -3.01
N CYS A 34 4.80 10.07 -3.61
CA CYS A 34 4.59 9.10 -4.69
C CYS A 34 5.43 9.42 -5.90
N ASN A 35 5.49 10.70 -6.29
CA ASN A 35 6.29 11.11 -7.44
C ASN A 35 7.78 10.93 -7.18
N LYS A 36 8.21 11.16 -5.95
CA LYS A 36 9.60 10.91 -5.57
C LYS A 36 9.95 9.43 -5.70
N ALA A 37 9.06 8.56 -5.27
CA ALA A 37 9.27 7.11 -5.38
C ALA A 37 9.28 6.67 -6.85
N LEU A 38 8.40 7.24 -7.66
CA LEU A 38 8.34 6.93 -9.09
C LEU A 38 9.61 7.37 -9.79
N GLU A 39 10.08 8.58 -9.46
CA GLU A 39 11.32 9.11 -10.07
C GLU A 39 12.51 8.21 -9.76
N ALA A 40 12.57 7.68 -8.55
CA ALA A 40 13.65 6.78 -8.14
C ALA A 40 13.68 5.50 -8.96
N LYS A 41 12.58 5.15 -9.61
CA LYS A 41 12.45 3.96 -10.46
C LYS A 41 12.32 4.31 -11.94
N ASP A 42 12.68 5.54 -12.31
CA ASP A 42 12.62 6.04 -13.69
C ASP A 42 11.21 5.94 -14.28
N CYS A 43 10.20 6.19 -13.43
CA CYS A 43 8.81 6.20 -13.86
C CYS A 43 8.31 7.64 -13.92
N PRO A 44 7.36 7.94 -14.83
CA PRO A 44 6.84 9.30 -14.95
C PRO A 44 6.01 9.71 -13.73
N PRO A 45 5.94 11.00 -13.44
CA PRO A 45 5.12 11.48 -12.33
C PRO A 45 3.63 11.38 -12.64
N ILE A 46 2.84 11.42 -11.58
CA ILE A 46 1.38 11.38 -11.71
C ILE A 46 0.77 12.72 -11.30
N SER A 47 -0.50 12.89 -11.62
CA SER A 47 -1.24 14.11 -11.30
C SER A 47 -1.97 13.97 -9.96
N LEU A 48 -2.46 15.12 -9.47
CA LEU A 48 -3.28 15.15 -8.26
C LEU A 48 -4.52 14.26 -8.40
N ARG A 49 -5.12 14.26 -9.57
CA ARG A 49 -6.30 13.45 -9.84
C ARG A 49 -5.97 11.96 -9.68
N THR A 50 -4.81 11.55 -10.17
CA THR A 50 -4.39 10.16 -10.07
C THR A 50 -4.18 9.75 -8.62
N ILE A 51 -3.57 10.61 -7.80
CA ILE A 51 -3.35 10.27 -6.40
C ILE A 51 -4.66 10.14 -5.64
N LYS A 52 -5.64 10.97 -5.95
CA LYS A 52 -6.96 10.88 -5.34
C LYS A 52 -7.64 9.56 -5.70
N ASN A 53 -7.54 9.16 -6.95
CA ASN A 53 -8.06 7.87 -7.41
C ASN A 53 -7.33 6.72 -6.73
N ASP A 54 -6.01 6.84 -6.57
CA ASP A 54 -5.20 5.83 -5.91
C ASP A 54 -5.63 5.62 -4.46
N ILE A 55 -5.94 6.71 -3.75
CA ILE A 55 -6.39 6.61 -2.36
C ILE A 55 -7.68 5.80 -2.26
N ASN A 56 -8.64 6.10 -3.13
CA ASN A 56 -9.90 5.36 -3.14
C ASN A 56 -9.70 3.90 -3.50
N GLU A 57 -8.88 3.64 -4.51
CA GLU A 57 -8.61 2.28 -4.96
C GLU A 57 -7.85 1.50 -3.89
N PHE A 58 -6.95 2.16 -3.18
CA PHE A 58 -6.15 1.57 -2.12
C PHE A 58 -7.06 0.99 -1.03
N GLU A 59 -8.07 1.76 -0.63
CA GLU A 59 -9.00 1.29 0.40
C GLU A 59 -9.75 0.03 -0.03
N THR A 60 -10.19 0.02 -1.28
CA THR A 60 -10.92 -1.12 -1.82
C THR A 60 -10.01 -2.34 -1.99
N LEU A 61 -8.84 -2.10 -2.57
CA LEU A 61 -7.92 -3.18 -2.93
C LEU A 61 -7.36 -3.89 -1.69
N TYR A 62 -7.05 -3.13 -0.65
CA TYR A 62 -6.40 -3.68 0.55
C TYR A 62 -7.34 -3.79 1.74
N ASN A 63 -8.61 -3.49 1.53
CA ASN A 63 -9.65 -3.60 2.55
C ASN A 63 -9.25 -2.87 3.83
N THR A 64 -8.87 -1.62 3.68
CA THR A 64 -8.49 -0.77 4.80
C THR A 64 -9.18 0.57 4.69
N ILE A 65 -9.17 1.35 5.76
CA ILE A 65 -9.78 2.67 5.77
C ILE A 65 -8.72 3.71 5.98
N ILE A 66 -8.71 4.70 5.10
CA ILE A 66 -7.82 5.84 5.19
C ILE A 66 -8.63 7.00 5.78
N ALA A 67 -8.30 7.39 7.01
CA ALA A 67 -9.01 8.46 7.68
C ALA A 67 -8.66 9.81 7.07
N HIS A 68 -9.68 10.61 6.86
CA HIS A 68 -9.56 11.99 6.36
C HIS A 68 -9.78 12.92 7.55
N ASN A 69 -8.71 13.45 8.11
CA ASN A 69 -8.76 14.22 9.35
C ASN A 69 -8.58 15.70 9.07
N PRO A 70 -9.51 16.54 9.49
CA PRO A 70 -9.34 17.99 9.32
C PRO A 70 -8.37 18.54 10.36
N ASP A 71 -7.55 19.50 9.95
CA ASP A 71 -6.70 20.22 10.88
C ASP A 71 -7.41 21.47 11.36
N SER A 72 -6.72 22.30 12.14
CA SER A 72 -7.32 23.50 12.71
C SER A 72 -7.66 24.56 11.66
N HIS A 73 -7.16 24.42 10.44
CA HIS A 73 -7.40 25.35 9.34
C HIS A 73 -8.33 24.76 8.28
N GLY A 74 -8.94 23.61 8.56
CA GLY A 74 -9.88 22.98 7.64
C GLY A 74 -9.23 22.17 6.53
N ARG A 75 -7.90 22.06 6.51
CA ARG A 75 -7.22 21.20 5.55
C ARG A 75 -7.29 19.77 6.06
N VAL A 76 -7.32 18.81 5.12
CA VAL A 76 -7.47 17.39 5.46
C VAL A 76 -6.12 16.69 5.32
N TYR A 77 -5.71 15.98 6.37
CA TYR A 77 -4.55 15.10 6.29
C TYR A 77 -5.01 13.66 6.38
N TYR A 78 -4.19 12.75 5.86
CA TYR A 78 -4.56 11.36 5.65
C TYR A 78 -3.70 10.44 6.51
N ARG A 79 -4.35 9.41 7.06
CA ARG A 79 -3.71 8.44 7.94
C ARG A 79 -4.54 7.18 7.93
N TYR A 80 -3.93 6.03 8.19
CA TYR A 80 -4.73 4.82 8.39
C TYR A 80 -5.62 5.00 9.61
N GLU A 81 -6.88 4.61 9.49
CA GLU A 81 -7.78 4.60 10.63
C GLU A 81 -7.27 3.60 11.67
N ASN A 82 -6.81 2.44 11.20
CA ASN A 82 -6.23 1.41 12.05
C ASN A 82 -4.71 1.60 12.08
N PRO A 83 -4.12 2.08 13.19
CA PRO A 83 -2.68 2.34 13.23
C PRO A 83 -1.83 1.08 13.13
N GLN A 84 -2.43 -0.09 13.28
CA GLN A 84 -1.73 -1.35 13.14
C GLN A 84 -1.66 -1.84 11.71
N PHE A 85 -2.40 -1.22 10.80
CA PHE A 85 -2.40 -1.65 9.42
C PHE A 85 -1.08 -1.33 8.75
N SER A 86 -0.63 -2.25 7.91
CA SER A 86 0.55 -2.07 7.07
C SER A 86 0.35 -2.87 5.81
N LEU A 87 0.73 -2.30 4.68
CA LEU A 87 0.59 -2.98 3.39
C LEU A 87 1.38 -4.29 3.38
N GLN A 88 2.57 -4.28 3.96
CA GLN A 88 3.39 -5.49 4.03
C GLN A 88 2.72 -6.57 4.87
N LYS A 89 2.12 -6.19 5.99
CA LYS A 89 1.39 -7.13 6.83
C LYS A 89 0.13 -7.63 6.15
N SER A 90 -0.53 -6.76 5.41
CA SER A 90 -1.77 -7.10 4.72
C SER A 90 -1.52 -8.06 3.57
N LEU A 91 -0.44 -7.85 2.82
CA LEU A 91 -0.13 -8.67 1.67
C LEU A 91 0.53 -9.96 2.07
N LEU A 92 1.50 -9.89 2.99
CA LEU A 92 2.30 -11.06 3.37
C LEU A 92 2.59 -10.98 4.85
N SER A 93 1.83 -11.69 5.66
CA SER A 93 2.21 -11.92 7.05
C SER A 93 3.46 -12.81 7.04
N ASP A 94 4.16 -12.88 8.17
CA ASP A 94 5.34 -13.72 8.27
C ASP A 94 5.01 -15.17 7.93
N ASP A 95 3.88 -15.66 8.43
CA ASP A 95 3.43 -17.02 8.13
C ASP A 95 3.12 -17.17 6.64
N GLU A 96 2.49 -16.17 6.05
CA GLU A 96 2.17 -16.21 4.64
C GLU A 96 3.41 -16.15 3.77
N VAL A 97 4.42 -15.40 4.20
CA VAL A 97 5.69 -15.35 3.49
C VAL A 97 6.33 -16.73 3.48
N ALA A 98 6.37 -17.37 4.63
CA ALA A 98 6.95 -18.72 4.74
C ALA A 98 6.17 -19.70 3.87
N LYS A 99 4.85 -19.66 3.94
CA LYS A 99 4.00 -20.54 3.13
C LYS A 99 4.17 -20.25 1.65
N LEU A 100 4.25 -18.99 1.29
CA LEU A 100 4.40 -18.59 -0.10
C LEU A 100 5.71 -19.08 -0.66
N LYS A 101 6.78 -19.02 0.12
CA LYS A 101 8.07 -19.53 -0.30
C LYS A 101 8.00 -21.03 -0.55
N ASP A 102 7.39 -21.76 0.37
CA ASP A 102 7.22 -23.20 0.21
C ASP A 102 6.35 -23.51 -1.01
N THR A 103 5.26 -22.78 -1.17
CA THR A 103 4.35 -22.98 -2.28
C THR A 103 5.03 -22.71 -3.61
N LEU A 104 5.79 -21.62 -3.67
CA LEU A 104 6.50 -21.27 -4.89
C LEU A 104 7.56 -22.28 -5.25
N LEU A 105 8.14 -22.89 -4.25
CA LEU A 105 9.13 -23.94 -4.49
C LEU A 105 8.48 -25.23 -4.96
N MET A 106 7.24 -25.46 -4.52
CA MET A 106 6.50 -26.67 -4.86
C MET A 106 5.65 -26.52 -6.11
N LEU A 107 5.23 -25.37 -6.35
CA LEU A 107 4.24 -25.09 -7.38
C LEU A 107 4.65 -25.54 -8.74
N SER A 108 4.29 -25.46 -7.66
CA SER A 108 3.74 -25.62 -7.70
C SER A 108 2.70 -26.10 -7.42
N PRO A 109 2.28 -26.66 -6.97
CA PRO A 109 1.37 -26.90 -6.25
C PRO A 109 0.74 -27.28 -5.68
N SER A 110 0.80 -27.75 -5.01
CA SER A 110 0.39 -27.96 -3.96
C SER A 110 0.07 -27.87 -3.34
N ARG A 111 0.39 -28.38 -3.09
CA ARG A 111 0.15 -28.40 -1.97
C ARG A 111 -0.16 -28.13 -1.55
N VAL A 112 0.12 -28.40 -1.83
CA VAL A 112 -0.19 -28.22 -0.76
C VAL A 112 -0.43 -28.12 -0.30
N PHE A 113 -0.06 -28.86 -0.45
CA PHE A 113 -0.31 -28.94 0.37
C PHE A 113 -0.37 -28.84 0.81
N ARG A 114 -0.14 -29.08 1.06
CA ARG A 114 -0.13 -29.27 1.81
C ARG A 114 -0.29 -29.05 2.28
N ASN A 115 0.08 -29.46 2.02
CA ASN A 115 -0.05 -29.44 2.58
C ASN A 115 0.00 -29.25 2.70
N LEU A 116 0.38 -29.49 2.46
CA LEU A 116 0.44 -29.47 2.75
C LEU A 116 0.55 -29.30 3.11
N SER A 117 0.93 -29.63 3.12
CA SER A 117 0.99 -29.55 3.60
C SER A 117 1.00 -29.30 3.78
N GLY A 118 1.26 -29.55 3.71
CA GLY A 118 1.29 -29.43 4.12
C GLY A 118 1.20 -29.27 4.15
#